data_d694395d46e440250bbfdb0e5751b47b
#
_entry.id   d694395d46e440250bbfdb0e5751b47b
#
_cell.length_a   1.000
_cell.length_b   1.000
_cell.length_c   1.000
_cell.angle_alpha   90.00
_cell.angle_beta   90.00
_cell.angle_gamma   90.00
#
_symmetry.space_group_name_H-M   'P 1'
#
loop_
_entity.id
_entity.type
_entity.pdbx_description
1 polymer ?
#
loop_
_entity_poly.entity_id
_entity_poly.type
_entity_poly.pdbx_seq_one_letter_code
_entity_poly.pdbx_strand_id
1 'polypeptide(L)'
;MGCAGTRIIDLRPDDEKAINEVAALLVEGFKEHSPDSWPDIESALEEVQESLGADRISRVAVDQKGTVLGWIGGLPHYAGHVWELHPLVVRPEHQRKGIGRALVADLEEHVRERGGLTLWVGTDDEDGSTTLSGVDLYPDPLEHLARIRNLRGHPYEFYQEMGFVIAGVMPDANGWGKPDIHMAKRV
;
A
#
# COMPACT_ATOMS: atom_id res chain seq x y z
N MET A 1 -7.05 -20.27 -0.30
CA MET A 1 -8.43 -20.39 0.22
C MET A 1 -8.99 -18.97 0.23
N GLY A 2 -9.92 -18.65 -0.69
CA GLY A 2 -10.52 -17.32 -0.74
C GLY A 2 -11.35 -17.06 0.51
N CYS A 3 -11.35 -15.81 1.00
CA CYS A 3 -12.24 -15.40 2.09
C CYS A 3 -13.68 -15.65 1.66
N ALA A 4 -14.38 -16.61 2.29
CA ALA A 4 -15.74 -16.96 1.94
C ALA A 4 -16.63 -15.70 2.06
N GLY A 5 -17.12 -15.20 0.90
CA GLY A 5 -18.02 -14.05 0.83
C GLY A 5 -17.39 -12.69 0.56
N THR A 6 -16.07 -12.60 0.34
CA THR A 6 -15.41 -11.34 -0.08
C THR A 6 -15.30 -11.30 -1.61
N ARG A 7 -15.57 -10.13 -2.21
CA ARG A 7 -15.40 -9.86 -3.66
C ARG A 7 -14.51 -8.63 -3.81
N ILE A 8 -13.68 -8.60 -4.85
CA ILE A 8 -12.93 -7.41 -5.24
C ILE A 8 -13.60 -6.83 -6.48
N ILE A 9 -13.87 -5.53 -6.43
CA ILE A 9 -14.57 -4.79 -7.49
C ILE A 9 -13.91 -3.43 -7.70
N ASP A 10 -14.21 -2.76 -8.83
CA ASP A 10 -13.79 -1.38 -9.05
C ASP A 10 -14.44 -0.45 -8.01
N LEU A 11 -13.65 0.48 -7.47
CA LEU A 11 -14.20 1.65 -6.80
C LEU A 11 -14.70 2.61 -7.88
N ARG A 12 -15.99 2.91 -7.86
CA ARG A 12 -16.63 3.71 -8.90
C ARG A 12 -16.83 5.15 -8.46
N PRO A 13 -16.67 6.13 -9.38
CA PRO A 13 -16.87 7.55 -9.06
C PRO A 13 -18.30 7.89 -8.62
N ASP A 14 -19.27 7.09 -8.98
CA ASP A 14 -20.69 7.25 -8.62
C ASP A 14 -21.10 6.51 -7.34
N ASP A 15 -20.17 5.77 -6.69
CA ASP A 15 -20.43 5.08 -5.41
C ASP A 15 -19.95 5.92 -4.23
N GLU A 16 -20.68 6.99 -3.92
CA GLU A 16 -20.38 7.89 -2.80
C GLU A 16 -20.26 7.14 -1.46
N LYS A 17 -21.04 6.07 -1.27
CA LYS A 17 -20.97 5.28 -0.04
C LYS A 17 -19.63 4.59 0.08
N ALA A 18 -19.18 3.87 -0.96
CA ALA A 18 -17.88 3.19 -0.94
C ALA A 18 -16.72 4.18 -0.83
N ILE A 19 -16.79 5.33 -1.51
CA ILE A 19 -15.78 6.40 -1.41
C ILE A 19 -15.63 6.88 0.03
N ASN A 20 -16.72 7.19 0.71
CA ASN A 20 -16.67 7.62 2.11
C ASN A 20 -16.18 6.50 3.06
N GLU A 21 -16.55 5.24 2.81
CA GLU A 21 -16.06 4.09 3.59
C GLU A 21 -14.55 3.89 3.40
N VAL A 22 -14.02 4.07 2.18
CA VAL A 22 -12.57 4.01 1.90
C VAL A 22 -11.83 5.15 2.59
N ALA A 23 -12.31 6.39 2.50
CA ALA A 23 -11.70 7.53 3.17
C ALA A 23 -11.64 7.35 4.70
N ALA A 24 -12.72 6.89 5.30
CA ALA A 24 -12.74 6.57 6.74
C ALA A 24 -11.74 5.45 7.09
N LEU A 25 -11.61 4.45 6.21
CA LEU A 25 -10.67 3.34 6.38
C LEU A 25 -9.21 3.79 6.28
N LEU A 26 -8.88 4.76 5.42
CA LEU A 26 -7.54 5.36 5.35
C LEU A 26 -7.16 6.04 6.67
N VAL A 27 -8.01 6.93 7.16
CA VAL A 27 -7.76 7.63 8.43
C VAL A 27 -7.56 6.64 9.57
N GLU A 28 -8.41 5.61 9.66
CA GLU A 28 -8.32 4.61 10.72
C GLU A 28 -7.07 3.71 10.57
N GLY A 29 -6.79 3.26 9.35
CA GLY A 29 -5.75 2.27 9.08
C GLY A 29 -4.33 2.81 9.20
N PHE A 30 -4.12 4.11 8.98
CA PHE A 30 -2.79 4.75 9.05
C PHE A 30 -2.54 5.51 10.35
N LYS A 31 -3.55 5.67 11.21
CA LYS A 31 -3.47 6.45 12.44
C LYS A 31 -2.32 6.08 13.37
N GLU A 32 -1.93 4.81 13.44
CA GLU A 32 -0.90 4.33 14.37
C GLU A 32 0.51 4.37 13.77
N HIS A 33 0.65 4.17 12.46
CA HIS A 33 1.96 3.99 11.80
C HIS A 33 2.42 5.21 11.01
N SER A 34 1.49 5.96 10.42
CA SER A 34 1.76 7.16 9.61
C SER A 34 0.63 8.18 9.80
N PRO A 35 0.50 8.77 11.01
CA PRO A 35 -0.64 9.64 11.35
C PRO A 35 -0.71 10.91 10.52
N ASP A 36 0.40 11.35 9.94
CA ASP A 36 0.47 12.57 9.14
C ASP A 36 0.10 12.34 7.67
N SER A 37 -0.03 11.08 7.20
CA SER A 37 -0.38 10.76 5.82
C SER A 37 -1.81 11.16 5.47
N TRP A 38 -2.77 10.73 6.30
CA TRP A 38 -4.19 11.10 6.17
C TRP A 38 -4.74 11.48 7.53
N PRO A 39 -4.42 12.70 8.02
CA PRO A 39 -4.77 13.15 9.38
C PRO A 39 -6.27 13.33 9.60
N ASP A 40 -7.03 13.53 8.53
CA ASP A 40 -8.47 13.78 8.56
C ASP A 40 -9.20 13.19 7.34
N ILE A 41 -10.52 13.27 7.39
CA ILE A 41 -11.38 12.72 6.34
C ILE A 41 -11.29 13.51 5.03
N GLU A 42 -10.94 14.79 5.07
CA GLU A 42 -10.84 15.65 3.89
C GLU A 42 -9.65 15.23 3.03
N SER A 43 -8.45 15.10 3.65
CA SER A 43 -7.24 14.60 2.97
C SER A 43 -7.41 13.17 2.44
N ALA A 44 -8.08 12.31 3.20
CA ALA A 44 -8.39 10.95 2.75
C ALA A 44 -9.36 10.92 1.56
N LEU A 45 -10.36 11.80 1.53
CA LEU A 45 -11.27 11.93 0.39
C LEU A 45 -10.56 12.43 -0.86
N GLU A 46 -9.63 13.39 -0.73
CA GLU A 46 -8.80 13.85 -1.84
C GLU A 46 -8.01 12.70 -2.47
N GLU A 47 -7.32 11.89 -1.64
CA GLU A 47 -6.59 10.70 -2.10
C GLU A 47 -7.50 9.73 -2.85
N VAL A 48 -8.67 9.40 -2.29
CA VAL A 48 -9.63 8.49 -2.92
C VAL A 48 -10.12 9.06 -4.25
N GLN A 49 -10.44 10.37 -4.32
CA GLN A 49 -10.87 11.00 -5.57
C GLN A 49 -9.77 10.98 -6.63
N GLU A 50 -8.52 11.23 -6.24
CA GLU A 50 -7.38 11.13 -7.15
C GLU A 50 -7.20 9.72 -7.70
N SER A 51 -7.45 8.68 -6.89
CA SER A 51 -7.35 7.28 -7.32
C SER A 51 -8.35 6.88 -8.40
N LEU A 52 -9.41 7.68 -8.61
CA LEU A 52 -10.45 7.44 -9.63
C LEU A 52 -10.08 8.02 -11.00
N GLY A 53 -8.86 8.55 -11.16
CA GLY A 53 -8.34 9.00 -12.46
C GLY A 53 -8.37 7.89 -13.52
N ALA A 54 -8.62 8.27 -14.78
CA ALA A 54 -8.82 7.32 -15.88
C ALA A 54 -7.62 6.40 -16.17
N ASP A 55 -6.41 6.84 -15.79
CA ASP A 55 -5.15 6.10 -15.96
C ASP A 55 -4.78 5.29 -14.72
N ARG A 56 -5.53 5.41 -13.63
CA ARG A 56 -5.27 4.74 -12.34
C ARG A 56 -6.07 3.44 -12.21
N ILE A 57 -5.71 2.66 -11.21
CA ILE A 57 -6.44 1.47 -10.76
C ILE A 57 -6.91 1.74 -9.33
N SER A 58 -8.20 1.57 -9.07
CA SER A 58 -8.77 1.72 -7.72
C SER A 58 -9.72 0.56 -7.45
N ARG A 59 -9.35 -0.32 -6.50
CA ARG A 59 -10.05 -1.57 -6.24
C ARG A 59 -10.44 -1.72 -4.78
N VAL A 60 -11.67 -2.15 -4.51
CA VAL A 60 -12.18 -2.39 -3.16
C VAL A 60 -12.54 -3.85 -2.95
N ALA A 61 -12.17 -4.37 -1.78
CA ALA A 61 -12.68 -5.64 -1.28
C ALA A 61 -13.96 -5.37 -0.49
N VAL A 62 -15.08 -6.01 -0.86
CA VAL A 62 -16.36 -5.83 -0.19
C VAL A 62 -16.93 -7.16 0.31
N ASP A 63 -17.71 -7.10 1.39
CA ASP A 63 -18.47 -8.24 1.90
C ASP A 63 -19.76 -8.50 1.08
N GLN A 64 -20.56 -9.47 1.50
CA GLN A 64 -21.83 -9.81 0.84
C GLN A 64 -22.88 -8.69 0.91
N LYS A 65 -22.74 -7.74 1.85
CA LYS A 65 -23.63 -6.59 2.04
C LYS A 65 -23.14 -5.34 1.31
N GLY A 66 -21.97 -5.42 0.65
CA GLY A 66 -21.32 -4.30 -0.02
C GLY A 66 -20.58 -3.35 0.93
N THR A 67 -20.22 -3.79 2.15
CA THR A 67 -19.38 -3.03 3.07
C THR A 67 -17.91 -3.14 2.63
N VAL A 68 -17.19 -2.04 2.58
CA VAL A 68 -15.76 -2.02 2.24
C VAL A 68 -14.95 -2.64 3.37
N LEU A 69 -14.15 -3.65 3.04
CA LEU A 69 -13.24 -4.36 3.95
C LEU A 69 -11.78 -3.98 3.74
N GLY A 70 -11.44 -3.45 2.57
CA GLY A 70 -10.10 -2.99 2.23
C GLY A 70 -10.09 -2.34 0.86
N TRP A 71 -9.02 -1.60 0.59
CA TRP A 71 -8.83 -0.85 -0.64
C TRP A 71 -7.37 -0.90 -1.08
N ILE A 72 -7.15 -0.84 -2.39
CA ILE A 72 -5.83 -0.76 -3.01
C ILE A 72 -5.90 0.18 -4.22
N GLY A 73 -4.89 1.04 -4.34
CA GLY A 73 -4.68 1.90 -5.48
C GLY A 73 -3.45 1.47 -6.31
N GLY A 74 -3.47 1.84 -7.58
CA GLY A 74 -2.35 1.66 -8.50
C GLY A 74 -2.14 2.91 -9.36
N LEU A 75 -0.90 3.41 -9.36
CA LEU A 75 -0.48 4.63 -10.09
C LEU A 75 0.53 4.27 -11.18
N PRO A 76 0.32 4.70 -12.45
CA PRO A 76 1.26 4.43 -13.51
C PRO A 76 2.45 5.39 -13.47
N HIS A 77 3.66 4.86 -13.62
CA HIS A 77 4.91 5.58 -13.79
C HIS A 77 5.62 5.10 -15.05
N TYR A 78 6.61 5.87 -15.53
CA TYR A 78 7.46 5.51 -16.68
C TYR A 78 6.63 5.05 -17.90
N ALA A 79 5.64 5.84 -18.28
CA ALA A 79 4.72 5.56 -19.39
C ALA A 79 3.97 4.21 -19.23
N GLY A 80 3.64 3.83 -17.99
CA GLY A 80 2.88 2.62 -17.66
C GLY A 80 3.73 1.34 -17.57
N HIS A 81 5.06 1.41 -17.72
CA HIS A 81 5.93 0.26 -17.52
C HIS A 81 6.12 -0.12 -16.05
N VAL A 82 6.06 0.85 -15.15
CA VAL A 82 6.14 0.67 -13.70
C VAL A 82 4.85 1.18 -13.08
N TRP A 83 4.32 0.43 -12.14
CA TRP A 83 3.14 0.82 -11.38
C TRP A 83 3.48 0.88 -9.90
N GLU A 84 3.01 1.90 -9.23
CA GLU A 84 3.09 2.03 -7.79
C GLU A 84 1.82 1.47 -7.16
N LEU A 85 1.98 0.62 -6.17
CA LEU A 85 0.93 0.23 -5.25
C LEU A 85 0.80 1.35 -4.21
N HIS A 86 -0.28 2.12 -4.25
CA HIS A 86 -0.49 3.23 -3.32
C HIS A 86 -1.97 3.60 -3.20
N PRO A 87 -2.51 3.54 -1.98
CA PRO A 87 -2.04 2.76 -0.84
C PRO A 87 -2.67 1.35 -0.81
N LEU A 88 -2.34 0.56 0.20
CA LEU A 88 -3.05 -0.66 0.56
C LEU A 88 -3.54 -0.54 2.00
N VAL A 89 -4.84 -0.66 2.20
CA VAL A 89 -5.45 -0.65 3.54
C VAL A 89 -6.49 -1.75 3.69
N VAL A 90 -6.53 -2.39 4.85
CA VAL A 90 -7.54 -3.41 5.22
C VAL A 90 -8.04 -3.10 6.61
N ARG A 91 -9.37 -3.15 6.80
CA ARG A 91 -9.99 -2.96 8.11
C ARG A 91 -9.27 -3.77 9.19
N PRO A 92 -8.91 -3.16 10.34
CA PRO A 92 -8.15 -3.84 11.39
C PRO A 92 -8.73 -5.20 11.79
N GLU A 93 -10.04 -5.27 11.99
CA GLU A 93 -10.75 -6.49 12.37
C GLU A 93 -10.83 -7.55 11.25
N HIS A 94 -10.46 -7.18 10.03
CA HIS A 94 -10.42 -8.05 8.85
C HIS A 94 -9.01 -8.36 8.35
N GLN A 95 -7.98 -7.83 9.01
CA GLN A 95 -6.59 -8.15 8.70
C GLN A 95 -6.26 -9.62 8.97
N ARG A 96 -5.16 -10.11 8.37
CA ARG A 96 -4.68 -11.51 8.48
C ARG A 96 -5.68 -12.58 8.01
N LYS A 97 -6.76 -12.17 7.34
CA LYS A 97 -7.75 -13.06 6.72
C LYS A 97 -7.55 -13.24 5.20
N GLY A 98 -6.42 -12.77 4.66
CA GLY A 98 -6.05 -12.91 3.25
C GLY A 98 -6.58 -11.81 2.33
N ILE A 99 -7.30 -10.79 2.83
CA ILE A 99 -7.86 -9.70 2.02
C ILE A 99 -6.75 -8.89 1.35
N GLY A 100 -5.71 -8.47 2.08
CA GLY A 100 -4.58 -7.73 1.51
C GLY A 100 -3.88 -8.53 0.40
N ARG A 101 -3.66 -9.84 0.60
CA ARG A 101 -3.10 -10.72 -0.45
C ARG A 101 -3.96 -10.76 -1.70
N ALA A 102 -5.28 -10.84 -1.53
CA ALA A 102 -6.21 -10.88 -2.65
C ALA A 102 -6.22 -9.54 -3.41
N LEU A 103 -6.20 -8.40 -2.70
CA LEU A 103 -6.11 -7.07 -3.31
C LEU A 103 -4.81 -6.88 -4.10
N VAL A 104 -3.66 -7.30 -3.55
CA VAL A 104 -2.38 -7.22 -4.27
C VAL A 104 -2.40 -8.09 -5.53
N ALA A 105 -2.91 -9.32 -5.43
CA ALA A 105 -3.01 -10.23 -6.59
C ALA A 105 -3.95 -9.67 -7.68
N ASP A 106 -5.06 -9.05 -7.32
CA ASP A 106 -5.99 -8.39 -8.23
C ASP A 106 -5.32 -7.18 -8.92
N LEU A 107 -4.59 -6.36 -8.17
CA LEU A 107 -3.82 -5.25 -8.73
C LEU A 107 -2.75 -5.74 -9.72
N GLU A 108 -2.00 -6.79 -9.38
CA GLU A 108 -1.00 -7.39 -10.28
C GLU A 108 -1.60 -7.83 -11.62
N GLU A 109 -2.80 -8.43 -11.60
CA GLU A 109 -3.51 -8.84 -12.81
C GLU A 109 -3.85 -7.63 -13.68
N HIS A 110 -4.42 -6.59 -13.10
CA HIS A 110 -4.78 -5.36 -13.81
C HIS A 110 -3.58 -4.58 -14.35
N VAL A 111 -2.46 -4.56 -13.60
CA VAL A 111 -1.20 -3.97 -14.08
C VAL A 111 -0.66 -4.75 -15.29
N ARG A 112 -0.69 -6.08 -15.24
CA ARG A 112 -0.26 -6.95 -16.33
C ARG A 112 -1.12 -6.77 -17.58
N GLU A 113 -2.45 -6.69 -17.42
CA GLU A 113 -3.40 -6.44 -18.52
C GLU A 113 -3.14 -5.10 -19.22
N ARG A 114 -2.66 -4.09 -18.49
CA ARG A 114 -2.28 -2.77 -19.01
C ARG A 114 -0.86 -2.70 -19.56
N GLY A 115 -0.14 -3.82 -19.62
CA GLY A 115 1.23 -3.91 -20.14
C GLY A 115 2.31 -3.44 -19.17
N GLY A 116 1.99 -3.29 -17.88
CA GLY A 116 2.96 -3.02 -16.84
C GLY A 116 3.95 -4.17 -16.69
N LEU A 117 5.18 -3.84 -16.35
CA LEU A 117 6.28 -4.80 -16.21
C LEU A 117 6.73 -4.98 -14.77
N THR A 118 6.56 -3.94 -13.97
CA THR A 118 7.00 -3.90 -12.57
C THR A 118 5.93 -3.24 -11.71
N LEU A 119 5.62 -3.88 -10.59
CA LEU A 119 4.87 -3.28 -9.51
C LEU A 119 5.85 -2.94 -8.38
N TRP A 120 5.80 -1.72 -7.86
CA TRP A 120 6.62 -1.30 -6.72
C TRP A 120 5.76 -0.71 -5.60
N VAL A 121 6.31 -0.63 -4.41
CA VAL A 121 5.68 -0.04 -3.24
C VAL A 121 6.73 0.57 -2.33
N GLY A 122 6.47 1.77 -1.81
CA GLY A 122 7.15 2.34 -0.65
C GLY A 122 6.56 1.78 0.63
N THR A 123 7.41 1.49 1.60
CA THR A 123 7.00 1.02 2.92
C THR A 123 7.73 1.84 3.98
N ASP A 124 7.06 2.88 4.46
CA ASP A 124 7.62 3.84 5.42
C ASP A 124 7.90 3.21 6.77
N ASP A 125 9.06 3.54 7.35
CA ASP A 125 9.40 3.19 8.73
C ASP A 125 9.44 4.44 9.61
N GLU A 126 8.27 4.95 9.94
CA GLU A 126 8.13 6.13 10.76
C GLU A 126 8.08 5.85 12.27
N ASP A 127 7.76 4.61 12.65
CA ASP A 127 7.52 4.20 14.04
C ASP A 127 8.66 3.36 14.64
N GLY A 128 9.76 3.16 13.90
CA GLY A 128 10.91 2.38 14.34
C GLY A 128 10.69 0.88 14.28
N SER A 129 9.96 0.42 13.27
CA SER A 129 9.64 -1.01 13.09
C SER A 129 10.77 -1.82 12.48
N THR A 130 11.83 -1.17 11.95
CA THR A 130 13.02 -1.85 11.43
C THR A 130 14.32 -1.35 12.05
N THR A 131 15.43 -2.02 11.73
CA THR A 131 16.79 -1.59 12.12
C THR A 131 17.30 -0.39 11.34
N LEU A 132 16.57 0.13 10.38
CA LEU A 132 16.93 1.32 9.59
C LEU A 132 16.42 2.62 10.24
N SER A 133 15.40 2.53 11.09
CA SER A 133 14.82 3.70 11.74
C SER A 133 15.71 4.24 12.86
N GLY A 134 15.77 5.58 12.99
CA GLY A 134 16.55 6.28 14.00
C GLY A 134 18.07 6.22 13.79
N VAL A 135 18.52 5.86 12.58
CA VAL A 135 19.93 5.70 12.21
C VAL A 135 20.25 6.63 11.05
N ASP A 136 21.42 7.28 11.09
CA ASP A 136 21.99 7.93 9.91
C ASP A 136 22.47 6.85 8.92
N LEU A 137 21.75 6.73 7.81
CA LEU A 137 22.05 5.72 6.78
C LEU A 137 23.18 6.15 5.83
N TYR A 138 23.58 7.43 5.85
CA TYR A 138 24.69 7.90 5.02
C TYR A 138 26.06 7.61 5.67
N PRO A 139 27.14 7.36 4.87
CA PRO A 139 27.14 7.40 3.42
C PRO A 139 26.79 6.08 2.73
N ASP A 140 26.42 5.02 3.47
CA ASP A 140 26.32 3.65 2.96
C ASP A 140 24.89 3.06 3.12
N PRO A 141 23.83 3.69 2.57
CA PRO A 141 22.45 3.25 2.79
C PRO A 141 22.19 1.81 2.33
N LEU A 142 22.87 1.35 1.29
CA LEU A 142 22.72 -0.03 0.78
C LEU A 142 23.38 -1.06 1.72
N GLU A 143 24.43 -0.71 2.44
CA GLU A 143 25.02 -1.60 3.44
C GLU A 143 24.10 -1.78 4.64
N HIS A 144 23.45 -0.70 5.09
CA HIS A 144 22.42 -0.75 6.13
C HIS A 144 21.23 -1.60 5.66
N LEU A 145 20.76 -1.37 4.43
CA LEU A 145 19.64 -2.10 3.84
C LEU A 145 19.92 -3.60 3.72
N ALA A 146 21.14 -4.00 3.34
CA ALA A 146 21.53 -5.41 3.23
C ALA A 146 21.46 -6.17 4.57
N ARG A 147 21.42 -5.46 5.69
CA ARG A 147 21.33 -6.02 7.05
C ARG A 147 20.03 -5.70 7.74
N ILE A 148 19.02 -5.24 7.01
CA ILE A 148 17.70 -4.91 7.56
C ILE A 148 17.11 -6.06 8.35
N ARG A 149 16.50 -5.74 9.48
CA ARG A 149 15.71 -6.68 10.29
C ARG A 149 14.40 -6.03 10.69
N ASN A 150 13.33 -6.81 10.62
CA ASN A 150 12.03 -6.43 11.14
C ASN A 150 12.04 -6.58 12.67
N LEU A 151 11.66 -5.55 13.38
CA LEU A 151 11.67 -5.51 14.84
C LEU A 151 10.25 -5.59 15.42
N ARG A 152 9.25 -5.04 14.72
CA ARG A 152 7.89 -4.87 15.24
C ARG A 152 6.80 -5.08 14.21
N GLY A 153 7.01 -5.98 13.24
CA GLY A 153 5.98 -6.34 12.26
C GLY A 153 5.83 -5.36 11.10
N HIS A 154 6.94 -4.73 10.69
CA HIS A 154 6.97 -3.84 9.52
C HIS A 154 6.43 -4.53 8.27
N PRO A 155 5.62 -3.85 7.42
CA PRO A 155 4.92 -4.46 6.30
C PRO A 155 5.82 -4.99 5.16
N TYR A 156 7.12 -4.69 5.12
CA TYR A 156 7.99 -5.21 4.05
C TYR A 156 8.00 -6.76 4.00
N GLU A 157 7.86 -7.45 5.14
CA GLU A 157 7.79 -8.93 5.15
C GLU A 157 6.51 -9.46 4.50
N PHE A 158 5.37 -8.76 4.67
CA PHE A 158 4.14 -9.10 3.96
C PHE A 158 4.36 -9.03 2.44
N TYR A 159 5.04 -7.98 1.95
CA TYR A 159 5.33 -7.86 0.52
C TYR A 159 6.37 -8.91 0.06
N GLN A 160 7.35 -9.26 0.88
CA GLN A 160 8.26 -10.38 0.55
C GLN A 160 7.49 -11.70 0.39
N GLU A 161 6.52 -11.99 1.26
CA GLU A 161 5.65 -13.16 1.11
C GLU A 161 4.77 -13.12 -0.15
N MET A 162 4.52 -11.92 -0.71
CA MET A 162 3.85 -11.73 -1.99
C MET A 162 4.80 -11.78 -3.20
N GLY A 163 6.09 -12.02 -2.97
CA GLY A 163 7.11 -12.15 -4.00
C GLY A 163 7.79 -10.85 -4.41
N PHE A 164 7.59 -9.77 -3.66
CA PHE A 164 8.40 -8.56 -3.83
C PHE A 164 9.80 -8.76 -3.27
N VAL A 165 10.75 -8.07 -3.84
CA VAL A 165 12.12 -7.98 -3.35
C VAL A 165 12.42 -6.55 -2.91
N ILE A 166 13.30 -6.37 -1.94
CA ILE A 166 13.77 -5.04 -1.56
C ILE A 166 14.63 -4.51 -2.72
N ALA A 167 14.25 -3.36 -3.25
CA ALA A 167 14.88 -2.71 -4.40
C ALA A 167 15.72 -1.49 -4.02
N GLY A 168 15.45 -0.89 -2.87
CA GLY A 168 16.16 0.30 -2.40
C GLY A 168 15.67 0.82 -1.07
N VAL A 169 16.26 1.93 -0.65
CA VAL A 169 15.82 2.71 0.51
C VAL A 169 16.02 4.19 0.22
N MET A 170 15.05 5.02 0.58
CA MET A 170 15.19 6.47 0.63
C MET A 170 15.43 6.88 2.08
N PRO A 171 16.67 7.28 2.43
CA PRO A 171 16.95 7.79 3.77
C PRO A 171 16.14 9.06 4.05
N ASP A 172 15.72 9.22 5.30
CA ASP A 172 15.07 10.44 5.80
C ASP A 172 13.83 10.89 5.01
N ALA A 173 13.17 9.98 4.31
CA ALA A 173 12.00 10.28 3.47
C ALA A 173 10.89 11.02 4.23
N ASN A 174 10.64 10.60 5.47
CA ASN A 174 9.60 11.16 6.35
C ASN A 174 10.19 11.95 7.54
N GLY A 175 11.41 12.46 7.38
CA GLY A 175 12.18 13.15 8.41
C GLY A 175 13.39 12.35 8.86
N TRP A 176 14.25 12.96 9.68
CA TRP A 176 15.50 12.35 10.11
C TRP A 176 15.29 10.97 10.74
N GLY A 177 16.00 9.96 10.21
CA GLY A 177 15.92 8.58 10.67
C GLY A 177 14.59 7.89 10.39
N LYS A 178 13.77 8.43 9.49
CA LYS A 178 12.51 7.82 9.04
C LYS A 178 12.59 7.48 7.56
N PRO A 179 13.17 6.33 7.21
CA PRO A 179 13.37 5.94 5.81
C PRO A 179 12.09 5.38 5.19
N ASP A 180 12.03 5.44 3.85
CA ASP A 180 11.11 4.66 3.05
C ASP A 180 11.85 3.49 2.39
N ILE A 181 11.34 2.27 2.59
CA ILE A 181 11.92 1.05 2.05
C ILE A 181 11.17 0.69 0.77
N HIS A 182 11.87 0.75 -0.34
CA HIS A 182 11.31 0.47 -1.66
C HIS A 182 11.37 -1.01 -1.99
N MET A 183 10.23 -1.55 -2.36
CA MET A 183 10.10 -2.94 -2.78
C MET A 183 9.55 -3.04 -4.20
N ALA A 184 9.99 -4.02 -4.96
CA ALA A 184 9.55 -4.20 -6.34
C ALA A 184 9.31 -5.67 -6.66
N LYS A 185 8.40 -5.90 -7.62
CA LYS A 185 8.07 -7.22 -8.14
C LYS A 185 7.88 -7.17 -9.65
N ARG A 186 8.39 -8.16 -10.37
CA ARG A 186 8.04 -8.39 -11.78
C ARG A 186 6.61 -8.93 -11.87
N VAL A 187 5.77 -8.32 -12.72
CA VAL A 187 4.38 -8.73 -12.96
C VAL A 187 4.17 -9.33 -14.33
#